data_57d1439efc217554e6f3132a9f4b41a2
#
_entry.id   57d1439efc217554e6f3132a9f4b41a2
#
_cell.length_a   1.000
_cell.length_b   1.000
_cell.length_c   1.000
_cell.angle_alpha   90.00
_cell.angle_beta   90.00
_cell.angle_gamma   90.00
#
_symmetry.space_group_name_H-M   'P 1'
#
loop_
_entity.id
_entity.type
_entity.pdbx_description
1 polymer ?
#
loop_
_entity_poly.entity_id
_entity_poly.type
_entity_poly.pdbx_seq_one_letter_code
_entity_poly.pdbx_strand_id
1 'polypeptide(L)'
;MLPESFGQEITRYVQSGGSFVTTYYSGMADLNDCLYPGGYPGILKDLCGLWVEETDALTANQHNRVKTDSALGGQDYSCGFMCDVIHLTGAKSLGVYAEDFYAGTPCICENSFGAGRAIYIGTKLEAGGVDAVLDYAVQGTDVAPVLAAPAGVEICLREGEKHGLLFLVNNTTDSRTVAIPSGWEALAGEAPENGV
;
A
#
# COMPACT_ATOMS: atom_id res chain seq x y z
N MET A 1 -0.93 4.64 -16.73
CA MET A 1 -1.84 3.99 -17.70
C MET A 1 -2.28 2.65 -17.15
N LEU A 2 -3.54 2.29 -17.31
CA LEU A 2 -4.09 1.02 -16.84
C LEU A 2 -5.03 0.47 -17.93
N PRO A 3 -4.70 -0.67 -18.56
CA PRO A 3 -5.59 -1.28 -19.55
C PRO A 3 -6.86 -1.83 -18.88
N GLU A 4 -7.97 -1.79 -19.58
CA GLU A 4 -9.26 -2.28 -19.08
C GLU A 4 -9.18 -3.75 -18.65
N SER A 5 -8.49 -4.60 -19.42
CA SER A 5 -8.30 -6.01 -19.10
C SER A 5 -7.61 -6.23 -17.75
N PHE A 6 -6.60 -5.41 -17.42
CA PHE A 6 -5.90 -5.51 -16.14
C PHE A 6 -6.78 -5.04 -14.97
N GLY A 7 -7.57 -3.97 -15.18
CA GLY A 7 -8.57 -3.55 -14.18
C GLY A 7 -9.61 -4.64 -13.89
N GLN A 8 -10.05 -5.38 -14.92
CA GLN A 8 -10.96 -6.51 -14.75
C GLN A 8 -10.30 -7.66 -13.95
N GLU A 9 -8.99 -7.93 -14.15
CA GLU A 9 -8.26 -8.94 -13.36
C GLU A 9 -8.15 -8.53 -11.90
N ILE A 10 -7.79 -7.27 -11.61
CA ILE A 10 -7.77 -6.75 -10.24
C ILE A 10 -9.16 -6.89 -9.60
N THR A 11 -10.22 -6.52 -10.31
CA THR A 11 -11.59 -6.63 -9.83
C THR A 11 -11.95 -8.06 -9.48
N ARG A 12 -11.61 -9.04 -10.33
CA ARG A 12 -11.83 -10.48 -10.06
C ARG A 12 -11.03 -10.96 -8.86
N TYR A 13 -9.77 -10.54 -8.73
CA TYR A 13 -8.92 -10.86 -7.59
C TYR A 13 -9.56 -10.39 -6.28
N VAL A 14 -9.98 -9.13 -6.22
CA VAL A 14 -10.64 -8.58 -5.02
C VAL A 14 -11.97 -9.26 -4.76
N GLN A 15 -12.79 -9.47 -5.80
CA GLN A 15 -14.09 -10.13 -5.67
C GLN A 15 -13.97 -11.54 -5.07
N SER A 16 -12.85 -12.25 -5.32
CA SER A 16 -12.57 -13.57 -4.78
C SER A 16 -11.94 -13.59 -3.39
N GLY A 17 -11.76 -12.43 -2.75
CA GLY A 17 -11.24 -12.32 -1.38
C GLY A 17 -9.87 -11.63 -1.28
N GLY A 18 -9.34 -11.13 -2.39
CA GLY A 18 -8.06 -10.41 -2.39
C GLY A 18 -8.13 -9.06 -1.69
N SER A 19 -7.00 -8.61 -1.14
CA SER A 19 -6.81 -7.26 -0.62
C SER A 19 -5.96 -6.46 -1.61
N PHE A 20 -6.47 -5.34 -2.09
CA PHE A 20 -5.83 -4.49 -3.09
C PHE A 20 -5.61 -3.09 -2.55
N VAL A 21 -4.39 -2.58 -2.65
CA VAL A 21 -4.02 -1.22 -2.25
C VAL A 21 -3.56 -0.46 -3.49
N THR A 22 -4.09 0.73 -3.69
CA THR A 22 -3.68 1.63 -4.77
C THR A 22 -3.58 3.07 -4.27
N THR A 23 -2.87 3.90 -5.02
CA THR A 23 -2.59 5.29 -4.61
C THR A 23 -3.08 6.28 -5.66
N TYR A 24 -2.97 7.57 -5.32
CA TYR A 24 -3.22 8.68 -6.24
C TYR A 24 -2.63 8.42 -7.64
N TYR A 25 -3.26 8.99 -8.66
CA TYR A 25 -2.92 8.82 -10.08
C TYR A 25 -3.06 7.41 -10.65
N SER A 26 -3.55 6.44 -9.89
CA SER A 26 -3.84 5.11 -10.43
C SER A 26 -5.05 5.15 -11.35
N GLY A 27 -4.94 4.51 -12.53
CA GLY A 27 -6.06 4.39 -13.46
C GLY A 27 -6.55 5.71 -14.08
N MET A 28 -5.68 6.72 -14.22
CA MET A 28 -6.06 8.00 -14.85
C MET A 28 -6.31 7.88 -16.35
N ALA A 29 -5.46 7.12 -17.05
CA ALA A 29 -5.45 7.03 -18.50
C ALA A 29 -5.42 5.58 -19.00
N ASP A 30 -5.94 5.39 -20.20
CA ASP A 30 -5.86 4.14 -20.96
C ASP A 30 -4.47 3.98 -21.62
N LEU A 31 -4.31 2.93 -22.43
CA LEU A 31 -3.06 2.64 -23.13
C LEU A 31 -2.72 3.63 -24.26
N ASN A 32 -3.63 4.52 -24.63
CA ASN A 32 -3.45 5.56 -25.62
C ASN A 32 -3.22 6.94 -25.01
N ASP A 33 -2.90 7.00 -23.70
CA ASP A 33 -2.80 8.24 -22.92
C ASP A 33 -4.10 9.06 -22.87
N CYS A 34 -5.25 8.45 -23.18
CA CYS A 34 -6.54 9.11 -23.04
C CYS A 34 -7.03 9.00 -21.62
N LEU A 35 -7.37 10.13 -20.99
CA LEU A 35 -7.98 10.15 -19.66
C LEU A 35 -9.34 9.46 -19.68
N TYR A 36 -9.59 8.65 -18.64
CA TYR A 36 -10.92 8.06 -18.47
C TYR A 36 -11.95 9.15 -18.15
N PRO A 37 -13.08 9.20 -18.87
CA PRO A 37 -14.11 10.20 -18.60
C PRO A 37 -14.76 10.02 -17.22
N GLY A 38 -15.09 11.14 -16.59
CA GLY A 38 -15.76 11.17 -15.30
C GLY A 38 -14.83 10.97 -14.08
N GLY A 39 -13.59 11.39 -14.19
CA GLY A 39 -12.59 11.35 -13.11
C GLY A 39 -11.91 9.98 -12.95
N TYR A 40 -10.94 9.91 -12.07
CA TYR A 40 -10.21 8.70 -11.78
C TYR A 40 -10.60 8.15 -10.39
N PRO A 41 -10.24 6.90 -10.05
CA PRO A 41 -9.32 5.99 -10.74
C PRO A 41 -9.90 5.24 -11.95
N GLY A 42 -10.61 5.90 -12.84
CA GLY A 42 -11.07 5.36 -14.12
C GLY A 42 -11.87 4.05 -13.97
N ILE A 43 -11.35 2.98 -14.55
CA ILE A 43 -11.96 1.64 -14.50
C ILE A 43 -11.96 1.00 -13.09
N LEU A 44 -11.26 1.56 -12.13
CA LEU A 44 -11.23 1.08 -10.74
C LEU A 44 -12.23 1.83 -9.85
N LYS A 45 -13.02 2.78 -10.38
CA LYS A 45 -13.96 3.58 -9.57
C LYS A 45 -14.94 2.72 -8.77
N ASP A 46 -15.58 1.78 -9.41
CA ASP A 46 -16.56 0.91 -8.75
C ASP A 46 -15.88 -0.02 -7.74
N LEU A 47 -14.69 -0.53 -8.07
CA LEU A 47 -13.89 -1.34 -7.17
C LEU A 47 -13.46 -0.55 -5.93
N CYS A 48 -12.97 0.68 -6.12
CA CYS A 48 -12.55 1.54 -5.02
C CYS A 48 -13.73 2.22 -4.30
N GLY A 49 -14.93 2.22 -4.90
CA GLY A 49 -16.13 2.83 -4.33
C GLY A 49 -16.01 4.33 -4.16
N LEU A 50 -15.29 5.00 -5.06
CA LEU A 50 -15.02 6.45 -5.02
C LEU A 50 -14.68 6.99 -6.41
N TRP A 51 -14.68 8.30 -6.54
CA TRP A 51 -14.06 9.01 -7.65
C TRP A 51 -13.33 10.26 -7.15
N VAL A 52 -12.34 10.70 -7.89
CA VAL A 52 -11.52 11.86 -7.58
C VAL A 52 -11.90 13.01 -8.51
N GLU A 53 -12.24 14.16 -7.94
CA GLU A 53 -12.63 15.37 -8.66
C GLU A 53 -11.43 16.11 -9.20
N GLU A 54 -10.47 16.38 -8.32
CA GLU A 54 -9.23 17.06 -8.62
C GLU A 54 -8.10 16.63 -7.69
N THR A 55 -6.89 16.99 -8.01
CA THR A 55 -5.71 16.75 -7.17
C THR A 55 -5.00 18.07 -6.91
N ASP A 56 -4.85 18.44 -5.65
CA ASP A 56 -4.00 19.54 -5.23
C ASP A 56 -2.54 19.12 -5.18
N ALA A 57 -1.69 19.83 -5.91
CA ALA A 57 -0.26 19.55 -6.00
C ALA A 57 0.53 20.43 -5.02
N LEU A 58 1.02 19.84 -3.95
CA LEU A 58 1.81 20.54 -2.95
C LEU A 58 3.27 20.67 -3.38
N THR A 59 3.85 21.84 -3.17
CA THR A 59 5.30 22.05 -3.38
C THR A 59 6.11 21.36 -2.30
N ALA A 60 7.43 21.21 -2.50
CA ALA A 60 8.33 20.53 -1.56
C ALA A 60 8.32 21.08 -0.12
N ASN A 61 7.90 22.33 0.05
CA ASN A 61 7.85 23.00 1.36
C ASN A 61 6.43 23.01 1.96
N GLN A 62 5.45 22.46 1.27
CA GLN A 62 4.06 22.36 1.71
C GLN A 62 3.75 20.93 2.12
N HIS A 63 3.08 20.80 3.25
CA HIS A 63 2.64 19.53 3.80
C HIS A 63 1.22 19.66 4.32
N ASN A 64 0.50 18.56 4.34
CA ASN A 64 -0.75 18.41 5.04
C ASN A 64 -0.62 17.26 6.04
N ARG A 65 -1.64 16.99 6.79
CA ARG A 65 -1.73 15.85 7.73
C ARG A 65 -2.97 15.04 7.44
N VAL A 66 -2.86 13.76 7.70
CA VAL A 66 -3.97 12.82 7.67
C VAL A 66 -4.29 12.41 9.09
N LYS A 67 -5.53 12.59 9.50
CA LYS A 67 -6.09 12.01 10.73
C LYS A 67 -6.71 10.69 10.40
N THR A 68 -6.16 9.61 10.95
CA THR A 68 -6.69 8.26 10.73
C THR A 68 -7.73 7.88 11.76
N ASP A 69 -8.60 6.94 11.40
CA ASP A 69 -9.52 6.32 12.35
C ASP A 69 -8.84 5.22 13.17
N SER A 70 -9.58 4.60 14.08
CA SER A 70 -9.08 3.54 14.95
C SER A 70 -8.64 2.27 14.19
N ALA A 71 -9.12 2.03 12.99
CA ALA A 71 -8.70 0.89 12.18
C ALA A 71 -7.24 1.01 11.71
N LEU A 72 -6.76 2.25 11.51
CA LEU A 72 -5.37 2.58 11.20
C LEU A 72 -4.60 3.09 12.44
N GLY A 73 -5.09 2.81 13.64
CA GLY A 73 -4.42 3.15 14.90
C GLY A 73 -4.76 4.53 15.46
N GLY A 74 -5.60 5.33 14.80
CA GLY A 74 -6.07 6.64 15.31
C GLY A 74 -4.96 7.68 15.45
N GLN A 75 -3.90 7.60 14.63
CA GLN A 75 -2.76 8.51 14.68
C GLN A 75 -2.82 9.52 13.52
N ASP A 76 -2.09 10.61 13.68
CA ASP A 76 -1.89 11.61 12.64
C ASP A 76 -0.58 11.31 11.88
N TYR A 77 -0.62 11.36 10.56
CA TYR A 77 0.55 11.19 9.70
C TYR A 77 0.75 12.41 8.80
N SER A 78 2.01 12.76 8.52
CA SER A 78 2.33 13.77 7.52
C SER A 78 2.06 13.24 6.12
N CYS A 79 1.57 14.11 5.24
CA CYS A 79 1.37 13.81 3.84
C CYS A 79 1.68 15.03 2.97
N GLY A 80 1.83 14.82 1.67
CA GLY A 80 2.12 15.91 0.73
C GLY A 80 2.25 15.44 -0.70
N PHE A 81 2.91 16.24 -1.53
CA PHE A 81 3.10 16.06 -2.95
C PHE A 81 1.80 16.13 -3.76
N MET A 82 0.87 15.23 -3.53
CA MET A 82 -0.46 15.18 -4.17
C MET A 82 -1.52 14.91 -3.10
N CYS A 83 -2.63 15.63 -3.17
CA CYS A 83 -3.78 15.49 -2.29
C CYS A 83 -5.06 15.43 -3.13
N ASP A 84 -5.64 14.26 -3.25
CA ASP A 84 -6.84 14.01 -4.03
C ASP A 84 -8.09 14.48 -3.30
N VAL A 85 -8.95 15.23 -3.97
CA VAL A 85 -10.30 15.58 -3.49
C VAL A 85 -11.24 14.44 -3.87
N ILE A 86 -11.59 13.61 -2.89
CA ILE A 86 -12.28 12.34 -3.07
C ILE A 86 -13.76 12.45 -2.75
N HIS A 87 -14.59 11.89 -3.63
CA HIS A 87 -16.03 11.67 -3.42
C HIS A 87 -16.32 10.19 -3.27
N LEU A 88 -16.89 9.80 -2.13
CA LEU A 88 -17.27 8.42 -1.87
C LEU A 88 -18.56 8.04 -2.59
N THR A 89 -18.58 6.86 -3.23
CA THR A 89 -19.77 6.27 -3.87
C THR A 89 -20.19 4.94 -3.24
N GLY A 90 -19.41 4.46 -2.25
CA GLY A 90 -19.66 3.21 -1.55
C GLY A 90 -18.57 2.90 -0.53
N ALA A 91 -17.39 3.45 -0.71
CA ALA A 91 -16.28 3.29 0.22
C ALA A 91 -16.56 3.99 1.56
N LYS A 92 -15.87 3.55 2.60
CA LYS A 92 -15.76 4.25 3.89
C LYS A 92 -14.43 4.98 3.98
N SER A 93 -14.40 6.10 4.72
CA SER A 93 -13.15 6.79 5.03
C SER A 93 -12.44 6.10 6.19
N LEU A 94 -11.13 5.84 6.02
CA LEU A 94 -10.21 5.41 7.08
C LEU A 94 -9.29 6.54 7.54
N GLY A 95 -9.25 7.65 6.79
CA GLY A 95 -8.48 8.83 7.13
C GLY A 95 -8.96 10.05 6.36
N VAL A 96 -8.84 11.23 6.99
CA VAL A 96 -9.25 12.52 6.43
C VAL A 96 -8.10 13.52 6.47
N TYR A 97 -8.09 14.46 5.54
CA TYR A 97 -7.15 15.58 5.60
C TYR A 97 -7.42 16.46 6.81
N ALA A 98 -6.36 16.97 7.43
CA ALA A 98 -6.48 17.84 8.61
C ALA A 98 -6.48 19.32 8.28
N GLU A 99 -5.92 19.70 7.15
CA GLU A 99 -5.61 21.10 6.81
C GLU A 99 -6.06 21.43 5.38
N ASP A 100 -5.98 22.71 5.01
CA ASP A 100 -6.36 23.28 3.74
C ASP A 100 -7.88 23.33 3.48
N PHE A 101 -8.30 23.79 2.28
CA PHE A 101 -9.72 23.97 1.91
C PHE A 101 -10.49 22.63 1.87
N TYR A 102 -9.79 21.51 1.69
CA TYR A 102 -10.35 20.16 1.71
C TYR A 102 -10.20 19.46 3.07
N ALA A 103 -9.92 20.21 4.16
CA ALA A 103 -9.86 19.62 5.51
C ALA A 103 -11.16 18.90 5.86
N GLY A 104 -11.05 17.69 6.44
CA GLY A 104 -12.17 16.83 6.77
C GLY A 104 -12.68 15.97 5.63
N THR A 105 -12.17 16.13 4.39
CA THR A 105 -12.51 15.26 3.28
C THR A 105 -11.69 13.95 3.34
N PRO A 106 -12.23 12.82 2.81
CA PRO A 106 -11.54 11.55 2.80
C PRO A 106 -10.23 11.59 2.02
N CYS A 107 -9.20 10.89 2.51
CA CYS A 107 -7.93 10.72 1.81
C CYS A 107 -7.40 9.28 1.84
N ILE A 108 -7.82 8.48 2.83
CA ILE A 108 -7.60 7.03 2.84
C ILE A 108 -8.99 6.39 2.91
N CYS A 109 -9.30 5.54 1.95
CA CYS A 109 -10.63 4.98 1.79
C CYS A 109 -10.55 3.47 1.61
N GLU A 110 -11.55 2.74 2.11
CA GLU A 110 -11.72 1.31 1.88
C GLU A 110 -13.11 1.02 1.29
N ASN A 111 -13.15 0.18 0.29
CA ASN A 111 -14.37 -0.40 -0.23
C ASN A 111 -14.36 -1.92 -0.10
N SER A 112 -15.40 -2.47 0.48
CA SER A 112 -15.64 -3.92 0.47
C SER A 112 -16.21 -4.31 -0.88
N PHE A 113 -15.59 -5.25 -1.59
CA PHE A 113 -16.01 -5.67 -2.92
C PHE A 113 -15.97 -7.20 -3.04
N GLY A 114 -17.15 -7.81 -3.18
CA GLY A 114 -17.27 -9.26 -3.12
C GLY A 114 -16.83 -9.81 -1.76
N ALA A 115 -15.87 -10.73 -1.74
CA ALA A 115 -15.30 -11.29 -0.53
C ALA A 115 -14.01 -10.57 -0.07
N GLY A 116 -13.52 -9.60 -0.84
CA GLY A 116 -12.29 -8.86 -0.57
C GLY A 116 -12.50 -7.37 -0.32
N ARG A 117 -11.42 -6.61 -0.42
CA ARG A 117 -11.41 -5.16 -0.19
C ARG A 117 -10.43 -4.43 -1.09
N ALA A 118 -10.75 -3.19 -1.42
CA ALA A 118 -9.86 -2.25 -2.10
C ALA A 118 -9.61 -1.05 -1.21
N ILE A 119 -8.35 -0.66 -1.06
CA ILE A 119 -7.91 0.51 -0.29
C ILE A 119 -7.31 1.51 -1.25
N TYR A 120 -7.76 2.76 -1.17
CA TYR A 120 -7.24 3.87 -1.96
C TYR A 120 -6.59 4.91 -1.05
N ILE A 121 -5.37 5.32 -1.40
CA ILE A 121 -4.61 6.36 -0.71
C ILE A 121 -4.47 7.55 -1.64
N GLY A 122 -5.23 8.62 -1.38
CA GLY A 122 -5.30 9.83 -2.23
C GLY A 122 -4.16 10.83 -1.99
N THR A 123 -3.08 10.42 -1.34
CA THR A 123 -1.95 11.33 -1.06
C THR A 123 -0.65 10.54 -0.89
N LYS A 124 0.49 11.24 -0.91
CA LYS A 124 1.77 10.66 -0.53
C LYS A 124 1.92 10.73 1.00
N LEU A 125 1.69 9.61 1.66
CA LEU A 125 1.93 9.45 3.10
C LEU A 125 3.42 9.35 3.40
N GLU A 126 3.81 9.78 4.61
CA GLU A 126 5.08 9.40 5.21
C GLU A 126 5.15 7.89 5.49
N ALA A 127 6.37 7.36 5.74
CA ALA A 127 6.59 5.92 5.89
C ALA A 127 5.69 5.26 6.95
N GLY A 128 5.55 5.86 8.13
CA GLY A 128 4.69 5.31 9.19
C GLY A 128 3.22 5.22 8.82
N GLY A 129 2.72 6.16 8.00
CA GLY A 129 1.35 6.11 7.48
C GLY A 129 1.17 5.02 6.41
N VAL A 130 2.19 4.79 5.57
CA VAL A 130 2.20 3.69 4.61
C VAL A 130 2.20 2.35 5.34
N ASP A 131 3.07 2.19 6.35
CA ASP A 131 3.16 0.98 7.16
C ASP A 131 1.81 0.65 7.83
N ALA A 132 1.14 1.64 8.42
CA ALA A 132 -0.18 1.46 9.04
C ALA A 132 -1.23 0.95 8.04
N VAL A 133 -1.24 1.49 6.80
CA VAL A 133 -2.17 1.02 5.76
C VAL A 133 -1.83 -0.38 5.28
N LEU A 134 -0.54 -0.70 5.11
CA LEU A 134 -0.13 -2.04 4.67
C LEU A 134 -0.40 -3.10 5.76
N ASP A 135 -0.10 -2.79 7.03
CA ASP A 135 -0.43 -3.66 8.16
C ASP A 135 -1.94 -3.93 8.23
N TYR A 136 -2.76 -2.89 8.03
CA TYR A 136 -4.21 -3.04 7.95
C TYR A 136 -4.64 -3.88 6.74
N ALA A 137 -4.01 -3.68 5.58
CA ALA A 137 -4.37 -4.38 4.35
C ALA A 137 -4.14 -5.90 4.42
N VAL A 138 -3.14 -6.34 5.20
CA VAL A 138 -2.84 -7.78 5.37
C VAL A 138 -3.61 -8.43 6.54
N GLN A 139 -4.32 -7.65 7.36
CA GLN A 139 -5.12 -8.21 8.44
C GLN A 139 -6.23 -9.14 7.93
N GLY A 140 -6.30 -10.33 8.51
CA GLY A 140 -7.26 -11.37 8.11
C GLY A 140 -6.89 -12.10 6.82
N THR A 141 -5.66 -11.94 6.34
CA THR A 141 -5.08 -12.71 5.24
C THR A 141 -4.04 -13.68 5.78
N ASP A 142 -3.62 -14.66 4.94
CA ASP A 142 -2.53 -15.59 5.26
C ASP A 142 -1.13 -15.00 4.98
N VAL A 143 -1.04 -13.70 4.68
CA VAL A 143 0.22 -13.01 4.43
C VAL A 143 0.94 -12.79 5.74
N ALA A 144 2.12 -13.38 5.89
CA ALA A 144 2.99 -13.21 7.03
C ALA A 144 4.44 -12.99 6.57
N PRO A 145 5.25 -12.27 7.35
CA PRO A 145 6.67 -12.15 7.06
C PRO A 145 7.35 -13.52 7.16
N VAL A 146 8.29 -13.79 6.25
CA VAL A 146 9.10 -15.03 6.25
C VAL A 146 9.88 -15.17 7.57
N LEU A 147 10.51 -14.07 8.01
CA LEU A 147 11.21 -13.93 9.29
C LEU A 147 11.03 -12.49 9.78
N ALA A 148 11.14 -12.32 11.10
CA ALA A 148 11.24 -10.98 11.67
C ALA A 148 12.61 -10.37 11.32
N ALA A 149 12.60 -9.15 10.79
CA ALA A 149 13.80 -8.42 10.42
C ALA A 149 13.76 -6.98 10.95
N PRO A 150 14.93 -6.40 11.26
CA PRO A 150 15.00 -4.98 11.58
C PRO A 150 14.73 -4.12 10.34
N ALA A 151 14.30 -2.88 10.55
CA ALA A 151 14.05 -1.93 9.46
C ALA A 151 15.27 -1.81 8.53
N GLY A 152 15.01 -1.81 7.23
CA GLY A 152 16.03 -1.74 6.19
C GLY A 152 16.64 -3.09 5.79
N VAL A 153 16.23 -4.19 6.41
CA VAL A 153 16.59 -5.54 5.96
C VAL A 153 15.41 -6.18 5.23
N GLU A 154 15.64 -6.54 3.99
CA GLU A 154 14.68 -7.28 3.17
C GLU A 154 14.96 -8.78 3.26
N ILE A 155 13.90 -9.57 3.44
CA ILE A 155 13.99 -11.03 3.50
C ILE A 155 13.15 -11.62 2.38
N CYS A 156 13.76 -12.47 1.57
CA CYS A 156 13.08 -13.17 0.48
C CYS A 156 13.38 -14.67 0.54
N LEU A 157 12.32 -15.47 0.59
CA LEU A 157 12.41 -16.93 0.50
C LEU A 157 12.06 -17.39 -0.92
N ARG A 158 12.89 -18.26 -1.48
CA ARG A 158 12.62 -18.98 -2.72
C ARG A 158 12.61 -20.46 -2.42
N GLU A 159 11.50 -21.11 -2.61
CA GLU A 159 11.32 -22.53 -2.38
C GLU A 159 11.34 -23.31 -3.69
N GLY A 160 12.14 -24.37 -3.71
CA GLY A 160 12.18 -25.36 -4.77
C GLY A 160 11.79 -26.74 -4.22
N GLU A 161 11.74 -27.75 -5.07
CA GLU A 161 11.32 -29.10 -4.67
C GLU A 161 12.18 -29.75 -3.57
N LYS A 162 13.46 -29.41 -3.46
CA LYS A 162 14.43 -30.06 -2.55
C LYS A 162 15.11 -29.09 -1.59
N HIS A 163 15.20 -27.83 -1.94
CA HIS A 163 15.95 -26.81 -1.21
C HIS A 163 15.21 -25.49 -1.23
N GLY A 164 15.31 -24.75 -0.14
CA GLY A 164 14.94 -23.35 -0.07
C GLY A 164 16.19 -22.46 -0.16
N LEU A 165 16.05 -21.25 -0.71
CA LEU A 165 17.05 -20.19 -0.68
C LEU A 165 16.48 -19.00 0.07
N LEU A 166 17.13 -18.64 1.16
CA LEU A 166 16.79 -17.48 1.96
C LEU A 166 17.76 -16.35 1.64
N PHE A 167 17.24 -15.24 1.14
CA PHE A 167 18.01 -14.03 0.84
C PHE A 167 17.77 -13.02 1.93
N LEU A 168 18.84 -12.48 2.49
CA LEU A 168 18.83 -11.38 3.42
C LEU A 168 19.60 -10.22 2.80
N VAL A 169 18.93 -9.13 2.53
CA VAL A 169 19.53 -7.96 1.87
C VAL A 169 19.46 -6.79 2.83
N ASN A 170 20.61 -6.33 3.30
CA ASN A 170 20.71 -5.14 4.12
C ASN A 170 20.81 -3.89 3.21
N ASN A 171 19.74 -3.11 3.15
CA ASN A 171 19.65 -1.88 2.37
C ASN A 171 20.11 -0.63 3.17
N THR A 172 20.77 -0.84 4.31
CA THR A 172 21.32 0.25 5.15
C THR A 172 22.83 0.24 5.12
N THR A 173 23.45 1.31 5.63
CA THR A 173 24.91 1.41 5.80
C THR A 173 25.40 0.79 7.12
N ASP A 174 24.48 0.47 8.02
CA ASP A 174 24.79 -0.05 9.35
C ASP A 174 24.68 -1.59 9.38
N SER A 175 25.45 -2.23 10.25
CA SER A 175 25.29 -3.67 10.51
C SER A 175 23.91 -3.94 11.14
N ARG A 176 23.26 -4.99 10.68
CA ARG A 176 21.95 -5.47 11.18
C ARG A 176 22.04 -6.95 11.52
N THR A 177 21.39 -7.33 12.61
CA THR A 177 21.33 -8.73 13.03
C THR A 177 19.93 -9.31 12.74
N VAL A 178 19.90 -10.48 12.12
CA VAL A 178 18.67 -11.24 11.84
C VAL A 178 18.81 -12.61 12.45
N ALA A 179 17.83 -13.04 13.25
CA ALA A 179 17.78 -14.39 13.77
C ALA A 179 17.32 -15.34 12.66
N ILE A 180 18.18 -16.31 12.32
CA ILE A 180 17.88 -17.32 11.29
C ILE A 180 17.58 -18.64 12.02
N PRO A 181 16.47 -19.34 11.71
CA PRO A 181 16.18 -20.65 12.27
C PRO A 181 17.28 -21.67 11.96
N SER A 182 17.45 -22.67 12.80
CA SER A 182 18.40 -23.76 12.56
C SER A 182 18.10 -24.52 11.26
N GLY A 183 19.14 -25.07 10.62
CA GLY A 183 19.02 -25.85 9.40
C GLY A 183 19.33 -25.08 8.10
N TRP A 184 19.71 -23.81 8.20
CA TRP A 184 20.20 -23.03 7.07
C TRP A 184 21.73 -23.01 7.03
N GLU A 185 22.30 -23.04 5.83
CA GLU A 185 23.73 -22.96 5.56
C GLU A 185 24.04 -21.71 4.72
N ALA A 186 25.07 -20.96 5.09
CA ALA A 186 25.47 -19.77 4.33
C ALA A 186 26.13 -20.19 3.02
N LEU A 187 25.56 -19.74 1.90
CA LEU A 187 26.12 -19.93 0.55
C LEU A 187 26.97 -18.74 0.12
N ALA A 188 26.65 -17.54 0.60
CA ALA A 188 27.37 -16.31 0.34
C ALA A 188 27.24 -15.36 1.55
N GLY A 189 28.27 -14.51 1.76
CA GLY A 189 28.33 -13.66 2.94
C GLY A 189 29.01 -14.37 4.12
N GLU A 190 28.86 -13.78 5.30
CA GLU A 190 29.39 -14.37 6.55
C GLU A 190 28.46 -15.47 7.05
N ALA A 191 29.07 -16.55 7.55
CA ALA A 191 28.29 -17.63 8.17
C ALA A 191 27.63 -17.10 9.46
N PRO A 192 26.41 -17.60 9.79
CA PRO A 192 25.77 -17.23 11.04
C PRO A 192 26.64 -17.59 12.23
N GLU A 193 26.86 -16.66 13.14
CA GLU A 193 27.54 -16.91 14.40
C GLU A 193 26.66 -17.81 15.27
N ASN A 194 27.21 -18.96 15.72
CA ASN A 194 26.58 -19.89 16.66
C ASN A 194 25.32 -20.63 16.19
N GLY A 195 25.09 -20.81 14.89
CA GLY A 195 24.04 -21.69 14.37
C GLY A 195 22.60 -21.30 14.78
N VAL A 196 22.37 -20.04 15.05
CA VAL A 196 21.06 -19.43 15.36
C VAL A 196 20.87 -18.22 14.46
#